data_c702322d1af4ee49309450899aafab69
#
_entry.id   c702322d1af4ee49309450899aafab69
#
_cell.length_a   1.000
_cell.length_b   1.000
_cell.length_c   1.000
_cell.angle_alpha   90.00
_cell.angle_beta   90.00
_cell.angle_gamma   90.00
#
_symmetry.space_group_name_H-M   'P 1'
#
loop_
_entity.id
_entity.type
_entity.pdbx_description
1 polymer ?
#
loop_
_entity_poly.entity_id
_entity_poly.type
_entity_poly.pdbx_seq_one_letter_code
_entity_poly.pdbx_strand_id
1 'polypeptide(L)'
;NRAGNHDLIRNGYQRNSKNELTCKDLNLTGSTYQALAEGVEDFQVQFAERPDAAGTEASFSLQWKRADQVKLAAGVVAIEVCLRLASATVIQATNPNLLGCQNETLIQDGKLRRVFRRIFVIRSHLSSLS
;
A
#
# COMPACT_ATOMS: atom_id res chain seq x y z
N ASN A 1 -32.68 15.81 -14.18
CA ASN A 1 -31.41 16.15 -13.54
C ASN A 1 -31.00 15.06 -12.54
N ARG A 2 -30.45 13.95 -13.06
CA ARG A 2 -29.75 13.01 -12.20
C ARG A 2 -28.40 13.65 -11.91
N ALA A 3 -28.23 14.26 -10.77
CA ALA A 3 -26.92 14.41 -10.19
C ALA A 3 -26.34 13.02 -10.12
N GLY A 4 -25.33 12.76 -10.95
CA GLY A 4 -24.67 11.48 -10.95
C GLY A 4 -24.07 11.24 -9.57
N ASN A 5 -24.72 10.37 -8.83
CA ASN A 5 -24.14 9.84 -7.63
C ASN A 5 -22.97 8.97 -8.11
N HIS A 6 -21.80 9.57 -8.23
CA HIS A 6 -20.58 8.80 -8.43
C HIS A 6 -20.35 8.03 -7.14
N ASP A 7 -20.95 6.85 -7.06
CA ASP A 7 -20.72 5.95 -5.95
C ASP A 7 -19.22 5.68 -5.85
N LEU A 8 -18.60 6.22 -4.81
CA LEU A 8 -17.20 5.97 -4.55
C LEU A 8 -17.00 4.48 -4.32
N ILE A 9 -16.18 3.86 -5.14
CA ILE A 9 -15.77 2.48 -4.93
C ILE A 9 -14.88 2.45 -3.70
N ARG A 10 -15.29 1.70 -2.69
CA ARG A 10 -14.53 1.52 -1.45
C ARG A 10 -14.19 0.06 -1.27
N ASN A 11 -12.91 -0.24 -1.29
CA ASN A 11 -12.39 -1.58 -1.03
C ASN A 11 -11.51 -1.56 0.20
N GLY A 12 -11.71 -2.53 1.08
CA GLY A 12 -10.84 -2.77 2.22
C GLY A 12 -9.86 -3.91 1.90
N TYR A 13 -8.59 -3.72 2.25
CA TYR A 13 -7.55 -4.71 2.08
C TYR A 13 -6.90 -5.00 3.42
N GLN A 14 -6.67 -6.27 3.70
CA GLN A 14 -5.96 -6.68 4.91
C GLN A 14 -5.23 -8.01 4.71
N ARG A 15 -4.18 -8.21 5.49
CA ARG A 15 -3.56 -9.51 5.64
C ARG A 15 -4.24 -10.25 6.80
N ASN A 16 -4.65 -11.49 6.58
CA ASN A 16 -5.24 -12.32 7.61
C ASN A 16 -4.20 -13.20 8.34
N SER A 17 -4.65 -13.96 9.33
CA SER A 17 -3.79 -14.86 10.12
C SER A 17 -3.23 -16.05 9.33
N LYS A 18 -3.79 -16.33 8.15
CA LYS A 18 -3.31 -17.40 7.25
C LYS A 18 -2.28 -16.88 6.24
N ASN A 19 -1.78 -15.67 6.40
CA ASN A 19 -0.90 -15.00 5.44
C ASN A 19 -1.52 -14.85 4.05
N GLU A 20 -2.79 -14.54 4.00
CA GLU A 20 -3.48 -14.19 2.76
C GLU A 20 -3.73 -12.68 2.72
N LEU A 21 -3.47 -12.06 1.58
CA LEU A 21 -4.00 -10.74 1.28
C LEU A 21 -5.46 -10.91 0.88
N THR A 22 -6.34 -10.20 1.56
CA THR A 22 -7.79 -10.30 1.35
C THR A 22 -8.37 -8.93 1.00
N CYS A 23 -9.48 -8.94 0.27
CA CYS A 23 -10.22 -7.76 -0.14
C CYS A 23 -11.69 -7.89 0.21
N LYS A 24 -12.31 -6.78 0.54
CA LYS A 24 -13.74 -6.65 0.83
C LYS A 24 -14.31 -5.42 0.16
N ASP A 25 -15.49 -5.56 -0.42
CA ASP A 25 -16.28 -4.41 -0.87
C ASP A 25 -16.94 -3.73 0.34
N LEU A 26 -16.49 -2.53 0.65
CA LEU A 26 -17.01 -1.75 1.80
C LEU A 26 -18.34 -1.06 1.50
N ASN A 27 -18.76 -1.01 0.23
CA ASN A 27 -20.04 -0.44 -0.15
C ASN A 27 -21.20 -1.44 0.01
N LEU A 28 -20.88 -2.73 0.07
CA LEU A 28 -21.88 -3.79 0.14
C LEU A 28 -22.06 -4.30 1.56
N THR A 29 -23.26 -4.11 2.12
CA THR A 29 -23.63 -4.67 3.42
C THR A 29 -23.60 -6.20 3.36
N GLY A 30 -22.95 -6.82 4.33
CA GLY A 30 -22.79 -8.28 4.38
C GLY A 30 -21.64 -8.84 3.52
N SER A 31 -20.89 -7.99 2.82
CA SER A 31 -19.68 -8.41 2.14
C SER A 31 -18.66 -9.00 3.12
N THR A 32 -17.96 -10.04 2.69
CA THR A 32 -16.89 -10.68 3.45
C THR A 32 -15.56 -10.54 2.75
N TYR A 33 -14.48 -10.65 3.51
CA TYR A 33 -13.14 -10.64 2.93
C TYR A 33 -12.88 -11.88 2.09
N GLN A 34 -12.44 -11.68 0.86
CA GLN A 34 -12.07 -12.72 -0.08
C GLN A 34 -10.56 -12.75 -0.28
N ALA A 35 -9.97 -13.93 -0.31
CA ALA A 35 -8.54 -14.08 -0.56
C ALA A 35 -8.17 -13.69 -1.99
N LEU A 36 -7.15 -12.84 -2.13
CA LEU A 36 -6.58 -12.42 -3.41
C LEU A 36 -5.24 -13.08 -3.69
N ALA A 37 -4.43 -13.27 -2.66
CA ALA A 37 -3.10 -13.84 -2.78
C ALA A 37 -2.72 -14.56 -1.49
N GLU A 38 -2.01 -15.68 -1.65
CA GLU A 38 -1.47 -16.47 -0.55
C GLU A 38 0.02 -16.18 -0.33
N GLY A 39 0.53 -16.56 0.83
CA GLY A 39 1.94 -16.41 1.17
C GLY A 39 2.36 -14.96 1.45
N VAL A 40 1.42 -14.08 1.73
CA VAL A 40 1.69 -12.69 2.05
C VAL A 40 2.05 -12.56 3.52
N GLU A 41 3.34 -12.40 3.81
CA GLU A 41 3.83 -12.25 5.18
C GLU A 41 3.74 -10.82 5.69
N ASP A 42 3.81 -9.84 4.79
CA ASP A 42 3.70 -8.41 5.12
C ASP A 42 3.01 -7.64 4.01
N PHE A 43 2.20 -6.68 4.40
CA PHE A 43 1.48 -5.77 3.51
C PHE A 43 1.53 -4.38 4.11
N GLN A 44 2.24 -3.47 3.44
CA GLN A 44 2.41 -2.09 3.89
C GLN A 44 1.96 -1.11 2.81
N VAL A 45 1.30 -0.05 3.23
CA VAL A 45 0.89 1.05 2.36
C VAL A 45 1.41 2.35 2.95
N GLN A 46 2.10 3.13 2.13
CA GLN A 46 2.55 4.47 2.47
C GLN A 46 1.97 5.49 1.51
N PHE A 47 1.79 6.69 2.01
CA PHE A 47 1.20 7.81 1.29
C PHE A 47 2.23 8.93 1.16
N ALA A 48 2.45 9.40 -0.06
CA ALA A 48 3.25 10.60 -0.30
C ALA A 48 2.35 11.82 -0.19
N GLU A 49 2.50 12.56 0.87
CA GLU A 49 1.77 13.81 1.12
C GLU A 49 2.64 15.00 0.74
N ARG A 50 2.04 15.97 0.04
CA ARG A 50 2.68 17.26 -0.19
C ARG A 50 2.77 17.99 1.14
N PRO A 51 3.93 18.59 1.47
CA PRO A 51 3.95 19.55 2.56
C PRO A 51 3.01 20.71 2.21
N ASP A 52 2.30 21.23 3.19
CA ASP A 52 1.48 22.43 3.02
C ASP A 52 2.36 23.53 2.44
N ALA A 53 2.22 23.75 1.14
CA ALA A 53 2.95 24.79 0.46
C ALA A 53 2.30 26.14 0.74
N ALA A 54 2.48 26.66 1.94
CA ALA A 54 2.34 28.07 2.17
C ALA A 54 3.53 28.77 1.49
N GLY A 55 3.46 28.90 0.17
CA GLY A 55 4.04 30.03 -0.51
C GLY A 55 5.52 30.04 -0.86
N THR A 56 6.28 28.95 -0.88
CA THR A 56 7.64 28.98 -1.44
C THR A 56 7.93 27.75 -2.27
N GLU A 57 8.29 27.97 -3.51
CA GLU A 57 8.62 26.97 -4.53
C GLU A 57 9.86 26.10 -4.20
N ALA A 58 10.36 26.15 -2.99
CA ALA A 58 11.74 25.78 -2.76
C ALA A 58 11.99 24.35 -2.29
N SER A 59 11.00 23.53 -1.97
CA SER A 59 11.27 22.13 -1.66
C SER A 59 10.04 21.24 -1.74
N PHE A 60 9.81 20.68 -2.91
CA PHE A 60 8.90 19.55 -3.07
C PHE A 60 9.58 18.26 -2.58
N SER A 61 9.86 18.16 -1.31
CA SER A 61 10.19 16.86 -0.74
C SER A 61 8.89 16.16 -0.37
N LEU A 62 8.48 15.19 -1.17
CA LEU A 62 7.39 14.30 -0.81
C LEU A 62 7.77 13.56 0.49
N GLN A 63 6.86 13.60 1.44
CA GLN A 63 7.03 12.86 2.68
C GLN A 63 6.20 11.58 2.62
N TRP A 64 6.87 10.44 2.71
CA TRP A 64 6.20 9.15 2.81
C TRP A 64 5.72 8.93 4.24
N LYS A 65 4.41 8.70 4.38
CA LYS A 65 3.74 8.60 5.67
C LYS A 65 2.82 7.39 5.71
N ARG A 66 2.64 6.83 6.89
CA ARG A 66 1.55 5.88 7.13
C ARG A 66 0.21 6.61 7.15
N ALA A 67 -0.89 5.85 7.00
CA ALA A 67 -2.24 6.42 6.94
C ALA A 67 -2.58 7.30 8.16
N ASP A 68 -2.15 6.89 9.35
CA ASP A 68 -2.37 7.61 10.61
C ASP A 68 -1.57 8.92 10.73
N GLN A 69 -0.57 9.10 9.88
CA GLN A 69 0.30 10.29 9.85
C GLN A 69 -0.10 11.29 8.76
N VAL A 70 -1.00 10.92 7.86
CA VAL A 70 -1.49 11.81 6.79
C VAL A 70 -2.37 12.89 7.41
N LYS A 71 -1.99 14.15 7.18
CA LYS A 71 -2.72 15.30 7.72
C LYS A 71 -3.89 15.72 6.85
N LEU A 72 -3.69 15.66 5.53
CA LEU A 72 -4.68 16.11 4.56
C LEU A 72 -4.77 15.12 3.40
N ALA A 73 -5.86 14.37 3.33
CA ALA A 73 -6.07 13.37 2.28
C ALA A 73 -5.98 13.98 0.85
N ALA A 74 -6.46 15.20 0.68
CA ALA A 74 -6.35 15.92 -0.60
C ALA A 74 -4.89 16.28 -0.98
N GLY A 75 -3.97 16.25 -0.04
CA GLY A 75 -2.54 16.48 -0.27
C GLY A 75 -1.77 15.22 -0.68
N VAL A 76 -2.40 14.05 -0.65
CA VAL A 76 -1.77 12.80 -1.07
C VAL A 76 -1.69 12.74 -2.59
N VAL A 77 -0.47 12.64 -3.12
CA VAL A 77 -0.20 12.63 -4.56
C VAL A 77 0.27 11.28 -5.09
N ALA A 78 0.69 10.39 -4.22
CA ALA A 78 1.11 9.03 -4.59
C ALA A 78 0.93 8.07 -3.43
N ILE A 79 0.81 6.79 -3.76
CA ILE A 79 0.69 5.69 -2.81
C ILE A 79 1.75 4.65 -3.15
N GLU A 80 2.52 4.22 -2.18
CA GLU A 80 3.41 3.07 -2.31
C GLU A 80 2.78 1.86 -1.64
N VAL A 81 2.68 0.78 -2.37
CA VAL A 81 2.27 -0.54 -1.85
C VAL A 81 3.49 -1.44 -1.81
N CYS A 82 3.72 -2.06 -0.68
CA CYS A 82 4.76 -3.07 -0.50
C CYS A 82 4.14 -4.40 -0.04
N LEU A 83 4.54 -5.47 -0.72
CA LEU A 83 4.17 -6.84 -0.37
C LEU A 83 5.44 -7.67 -0.16
N ARG A 84 5.49 -8.40 0.94
CA ARG A 84 6.49 -9.45 1.16
C ARG A 84 5.81 -10.80 1.03
N LEU A 85 6.26 -11.58 0.05
CA LEU A 85 5.76 -12.92 -0.22
C LEU A 85 6.78 -13.97 0.17
N ALA A 86 6.30 -15.11 0.69
CA ALA A 86 7.12 -16.27 0.97
C ALA A 86 6.57 -17.50 0.25
N SER A 87 7.46 -18.42 -0.13
CA SER A 87 7.04 -19.73 -0.63
C SER A 87 6.28 -20.50 0.45
N ALA A 88 5.33 -21.35 0.04
CA ALA A 88 4.54 -22.16 0.97
C ALA A 88 5.41 -23.18 1.73
N THR A 89 6.43 -23.70 1.06
CA THR A 89 7.32 -24.73 1.59
C THR A 89 8.76 -24.25 1.64
N VAL A 90 9.56 -24.91 2.46
CA VAL A 90 11.00 -24.75 2.51
C VAL A 90 11.62 -25.34 1.23
N ILE A 91 12.38 -24.54 0.50
CA ILE A 91 13.05 -24.94 -0.73
C ILE A 91 14.58 -24.73 -0.66
N GLN A 92 15.11 -24.65 0.55
CA GLN A 92 16.53 -24.36 0.81
C GLN A 92 17.01 -23.05 0.16
N ALA A 93 16.12 -22.08 0.05
CA ALA A 93 16.45 -20.75 -0.48
C ALA A 93 17.20 -19.92 0.55
N THR A 94 18.09 -19.07 0.06
CA THR A 94 18.70 -17.99 0.84
C THR A 94 18.24 -16.65 0.26
N ASN A 95 18.01 -15.67 1.12
CA ASN A 95 17.60 -14.34 0.70
C ASN A 95 18.61 -13.29 1.25
N PRO A 96 19.90 -13.39 0.90
CA PRO A 96 20.91 -12.51 1.43
C PRO A 96 20.63 -11.08 0.99
N ASN A 97 20.82 -10.14 1.90
CA ASN A 97 20.68 -8.70 1.63
C ASN A 97 19.30 -8.26 1.18
N LEU A 98 18.28 -9.12 1.22
CA LEU A 98 16.89 -8.73 0.97
C LEU A 98 16.31 -8.13 2.24
N LEU A 99 15.84 -6.89 2.14
CA LEU A 99 15.13 -6.21 3.23
C LEU A 99 13.62 -6.31 3.02
N GLY A 100 12.88 -6.40 4.10
CA GLY A 100 11.43 -6.41 4.09
C GLY A 100 10.79 -5.04 3.83
N CYS A 101 9.47 -4.98 3.88
CA CYS A 101 8.73 -3.75 3.58
C CYS A 101 9.01 -2.60 4.57
N GLN A 102 9.49 -2.90 5.75
CA GLN A 102 9.87 -1.93 6.78
C GLN A 102 11.39 -1.84 6.96
N ASN A 103 12.15 -2.24 5.93
CA ASN A 103 13.62 -2.31 5.92
C ASN A 103 14.20 -3.25 6.98
N GLU A 104 13.40 -4.18 7.47
CA GLU A 104 13.83 -5.22 8.41
C GLU A 104 14.62 -6.33 7.71
N THR A 105 15.53 -6.93 8.44
CA THR A 105 16.25 -8.12 8.00
C THR A 105 15.31 -9.32 7.99
N LEU A 106 15.32 -10.10 6.91
CA LEU A 106 14.45 -11.25 6.76
C LEU A 106 15.03 -12.51 7.43
N ILE A 107 14.12 -13.34 7.95
CA ILE A 107 14.46 -14.63 8.53
C ILE A 107 14.98 -15.57 7.43
N GLN A 108 16.09 -16.26 7.69
CA GLN A 108 16.67 -17.24 6.79
C GLN A 108 16.25 -18.66 7.22
N ASP A 109 15.03 -19.04 6.87
CA ASP A 109 14.40 -20.32 7.24
C ASP A 109 14.30 -21.30 6.06
N GLY A 110 14.95 -21.00 4.95
CA GLY A 110 14.96 -21.81 3.74
C GLY A 110 13.77 -21.57 2.82
N LYS A 111 12.85 -20.70 3.17
CA LYS A 111 11.78 -20.25 2.26
C LYS A 111 12.31 -19.18 1.31
N LEU A 112 11.84 -19.21 0.07
CA LEU A 112 12.09 -18.13 -0.88
C LEU A 112 11.19 -16.95 -0.51
N ARG A 113 11.79 -15.76 -0.41
CA ARG A 113 11.06 -14.51 -0.19
C ARG A 113 11.28 -13.54 -1.32
N ARG A 114 10.22 -12.80 -1.64
CA ARG A 114 10.23 -11.70 -2.60
C ARG A 114 9.55 -10.48 -1.99
N VAL A 115 10.09 -9.31 -2.26
CA VAL A 115 9.52 -8.03 -1.84
C VAL A 115 9.16 -7.25 -3.09
N PHE A 116 7.89 -6.89 -3.22
CA PHE A 116 7.37 -6.11 -4.33
C PHE A 116 6.98 -4.74 -3.82
N ARG A 117 7.51 -3.71 -4.46
CA ARG A 117 7.15 -2.31 -4.20
C ARG A 117 6.62 -1.69 -5.47
N ARG A 118 5.50 -0.98 -5.36
CA ARG A 118 4.97 -0.22 -6.48
C ARG A 118 4.41 1.11 -6.01
N ILE A 119 4.70 2.14 -6.79
CA ILE A 119 4.21 3.49 -6.56
C ILE A 119 3.11 3.77 -7.57
N PHE A 120 1.95 4.22 -7.06
CA PHE A 120 0.81 4.68 -7.86
C PHE A 120 0.67 6.18 -7.68
N VAL A 121 0.70 6.92 -8.78
CA VAL A 121 0.55 8.38 -8.79
C VAL A 121 -0.93 8.72 -8.93
N ILE A 122 -1.41 9.63 -8.09
CA ILE A 122 -2.79 10.11 -8.14
C ILE A 122 -2.87 11.30 -9.09
N ARG A 123 -3.22 11.05 -10.33
CA ARG A 123 -3.19 12.06 -11.41
C ARG A 123 -4.16 13.22 -11.18
N SER A 124 -5.30 12.98 -10.55
CA SER A 124 -6.29 14.03 -10.25
C SER A 124 -5.74 15.13 -9.31
N HIS A 125 -4.74 14.80 -8.51
CA HIS A 125 -4.09 15.75 -7.61
C HIS A 125 -2.88 16.44 -8.24
N LEU A 126 -2.39 15.95 -9.39
CA LEU A 126 -1.28 16.59 -10.12
C LEU A 126 -1.74 17.77 -10.98
N SER A 127 -2.97 17.74 -11.46
CA SER A 127 -3.52 18.83 -12.27
C SER A 127 -3.66 20.16 -11.51
N SER A 128 -3.65 20.14 -10.20
CA SER A 128 -3.64 21.35 -9.37
C SER A 128 -2.25 21.95 -9.19
N LEU A 129 -1.22 21.38 -9.82
CA LEU A 129 0.17 21.83 -9.77
C LEU A 129 0.57 22.72 -10.95
N SER A 130 -0.33 22.91 -11.89
CA SER A 130 -0.11 23.80 -13.04
C SER A 130 -0.48 25.24 -12.72
#